data_37aa9b9b6e6d2ad03d92537d7c0f15c3
#
_entry.id   37aa9b9b6e6d2ad03d92537d7c0f15c3
#
_cell.length_a   1.000
_cell.length_b   1.000
_cell.length_c   1.000
_cell.angle_alpha   90.00
_cell.angle_beta   90.00
_cell.angle_gamma   90.00
#
_symmetry.space_group_name_H-M   'P 1'
#
loop_
_entity.id
_entity.type
_entity.pdbx_description
1 polymer ?
#
loop_
_entity_poly.entity_id
_entity_poly.type
_entity_poly.pdbx_seq_one_letter_code
_entity_poly.pdbx_strand_id
1 'polypeptide(L)'
;VTTTRTTDAPPVHDLAGIGFGPSNVALAIALRERREQAAADPGLPAPTAVFHERQQEFGWHRGMLLDDATMQVSFLKDLVTTRNPASDFSFLSYLHQAGRLHDFINHKTLFPLRSEFHDYLAWCAGRLAESVRYGSEVIGVQPVRDAAGRISAVDVLARESGPGGERTHRTRARNLVVAPGLSPRLPEGVRLGERIWHNEYLLHRLEALGEGAAPRSFAVVGAGQSAAEVADHLYRRFPGAQVHAVFSRYGYSPSDDSQFANRIFDPEAVDAFYDASEETKAQIIGYHGNTNYSVVDPDLIESMYRAVYQDRVLGTERLHMHKLSQVTGVEEDTDGATLTVEHLPSGKQRPLRADYVVYATGYHPADPLALLGDLAEHVVTDARGRHAVDRDYRLVTDDEVTCGIYLQGGTEHTHGISSSLLSNVAVRAGEILDSVGARTSGAAAA
;
A
#
# COMPACT_ATOMS: atom_id res chain seq x y z
N VAL A 1 -26.94 40.55 -19.99
CA VAL A 1 -26.16 39.32 -19.80
C VAL A 1 -26.74 38.63 -18.60
N THR A 2 -27.66 37.68 -18.83
CA THR A 2 -28.38 36.94 -17.79
C THR A 2 -27.52 35.73 -17.38
N THR A 3 -26.91 35.83 -16.22
CA THR A 3 -26.15 34.73 -15.61
C THR A 3 -27.17 33.77 -15.02
N THR A 4 -27.51 32.71 -15.73
CA THR A 4 -28.27 31.58 -15.20
C THR A 4 -27.34 30.79 -14.24
N ARG A 5 -27.44 31.08 -12.95
CA ARG A 5 -26.96 30.17 -11.89
C ARG A 5 -27.92 28.98 -11.85
N THR A 6 -27.58 27.91 -12.51
CA THR A 6 -28.15 26.59 -12.22
C THR A 6 -27.64 26.16 -10.86
N THR A 7 -28.45 26.31 -9.83
CA THR A 7 -28.25 25.76 -8.48
C THR A 7 -28.75 24.32 -8.44
N ASP A 8 -28.25 23.44 -9.32
CA ASP A 8 -28.42 22.01 -9.09
C ASP A 8 -27.43 21.58 -8.01
N ALA A 9 -27.96 21.12 -6.88
CA ALA A 9 -27.14 20.51 -5.84
C ALA A 9 -26.32 19.37 -6.47
N PRO A 10 -25.03 19.23 -6.16
CA PRO A 10 -24.21 18.18 -6.74
C PRO A 10 -24.87 16.80 -6.46
N PRO A 11 -24.81 15.85 -7.41
CA PRO A 11 -25.36 14.52 -7.19
C PRO A 11 -24.74 13.91 -5.92
N VAL A 12 -25.59 13.29 -5.11
CA VAL A 12 -25.17 12.64 -3.87
C VAL A 12 -24.86 11.19 -4.17
N HIS A 13 -23.59 10.79 -4.03
CA HIS A 13 -23.17 9.39 -4.15
C HIS A 13 -23.45 8.63 -2.85
N ASP A 14 -23.63 7.32 -2.94
CA ASP A 14 -23.72 6.47 -1.74
C ASP A 14 -22.35 6.30 -1.09
N LEU A 15 -21.26 6.38 -1.89
CA LEU A 15 -19.89 6.21 -1.45
C LEU A 15 -18.94 7.15 -2.21
N ALA A 16 -18.05 7.82 -1.48
CA ALA A 16 -16.85 8.43 -2.05
C ALA A 16 -15.60 7.69 -1.54
N GLY A 17 -14.62 7.44 -2.41
CA GLY A 17 -13.35 6.82 -2.04
C GLY A 17 -12.18 7.78 -2.19
N ILE A 18 -11.28 7.80 -1.21
CA ILE A 18 -10.00 8.53 -1.25
C ILE A 18 -8.89 7.53 -1.60
N GLY A 19 -8.17 7.79 -2.71
CA GLY A 19 -7.20 6.88 -3.32
C GLY A 19 -7.86 5.84 -4.22
N PHE A 20 -7.12 5.38 -5.26
CA PHE A 20 -7.57 4.31 -6.15
C PHE A 20 -6.47 3.27 -6.37
N GLY A 21 -5.80 2.89 -5.27
CA GLY A 21 -4.89 1.76 -5.21
C GLY A 21 -5.65 0.42 -5.16
N PRO A 22 -4.93 -0.71 -5.02
CA PRO A 22 -5.51 -2.07 -5.05
C PRO A 22 -6.73 -2.25 -4.15
N SER A 23 -6.74 -1.64 -2.96
CA SER A 23 -7.85 -1.75 -2.01
C SER A 23 -9.15 -1.15 -2.56
N ASN A 24 -9.12 0.07 -3.10
CA ASN A 24 -10.31 0.69 -3.68
C ASN A 24 -10.64 0.15 -5.08
N VAL A 25 -9.67 -0.40 -5.81
CA VAL A 25 -9.95 -1.16 -7.05
C VAL A 25 -10.76 -2.41 -6.71
N ALA A 26 -10.39 -3.19 -5.68
CA ALA A 26 -11.17 -4.34 -5.22
C ALA A 26 -12.60 -3.96 -4.79
N LEU A 27 -12.76 -2.83 -4.10
CA LEU A 27 -14.07 -2.32 -3.71
C LEU A 27 -14.89 -1.88 -4.93
N ALA A 28 -14.28 -1.23 -5.91
CA ALA A 28 -14.94 -0.82 -7.14
C ALA A 28 -15.40 -2.04 -7.98
N ILE A 29 -14.60 -3.13 -7.99
CA ILE A 29 -15.01 -4.41 -8.59
C ILE A 29 -16.23 -4.97 -7.85
N ALA A 30 -16.19 -5.05 -6.54
CA ALA A 30 -17.31 -5.55 -5.74
C ALA A 30 -18.59 -4.73 -5.95
N LEU A 31 -18.49 -3.41 -6.06
CA LEU A 31 -19.59 -2.50 -6.40
C LEU A 31 -20.15 -2.79 -7.80
N ARG A 32 -19.29 -2.99 -8.79
CA ARG A 32 -19.71 -3.32 -10.16
C ARG A 32 -20.45 -4.65 -10.21
N GLU A 33 -19.89 -5.69 -9.60
CA GLU A 33 -20.54 -7.01 -9.53
C GLU A 33 -21.88 -6.94 -8.78
N ARG A 34 -21.99 -6.14 -7.73
CA ARG A 34 -23.25 -5.92 -7.00
C ARG A 34 -24.29 -5.22 -7.89
N ARG A 35 -23.89 -4.25 -8.72
CA ARG A 35 -24.81 -3.61 -9.69
C ARG A 35 -25.28 -4.58 -10.76
N GLU A 36 -24.40 -5.45 -11.24
CA GLU A 36 -24.76 -6.49 -12.21
C GLU A 36 -25.76 -7.50 -11.60
N GLN A 37 -25.56 -7.88 -10.34
CA GLN A 37 -26.52 -8.71 -9.59
C GLN A 37 -27.86 -8.00 -9.39
N ALA A 38 -27.86 -6.73 -9.00
CA ALA A 38 -29.06 -5.93 -8.79
C ALA A 38 -29.86 -5.70 -10.09
N ALA A 39 -29.21 -5.73 -11.24
CA ALA A 39 -29.91 -5.69 -12.54
C ALA A 39 -30.75 -6.95 -12.76
N ALA A 40 -30.37 -8.10 -12.18
CA ALA A 40 -31.13 -9.36 -12.22
C ALA A 40 -32.10 -9.51 -11.04
N ASP A 41 -31.80 -8.86 -9.90
CA ASP A 41 -32.64 -8.85 -8.68
C ASP A 41 -32.82 -7.41 -8.17
N PRO A 42 -33.92 -6.73 -8.52
CA PRO A 42 -34.20 -5.34 -8.11
C PRO A 42 -34.31 -5.11 -6.59
N GLY A 43 -34.38 -6.18 -5.78
CA GLY A 43 -34.40 -6.09 -4.32
C GLY A 43 -33.00 -5.84 -3.72
N LEU A 44 -31.94 -6.02 -4.50
CA LEU A 44 -30.58 -5.80 -4.01
C LEU A 44 -30.18 -4.33 -4.14
N PRO A 45 -29.54 -3.74 -3.10
CA PRO A 45 -29.00 -2.39 -3.19
C PRO A 45 -27.82 -2.36 -4.19
N ALA A 46 -27.81 -1.35 -5.06
CA ALA A 46 -26.76 -1.08 -6.03
C ALA A 46 -26.12 0.29 -5.76
N PRO A 47 -25.25 0.43 -4.76
CA PRO A 47 -24.69 1.72 -4.37
C PRO A 47 -23.93 2.41 -5.50
N THR A 48 -24.08 3.72 -5.59
CA THR A 48 -23.30 4.58 -6.49
C THR A 48 -21.98 4.98 -5.79
N ALA A 49 -20.87 4.98 -6.53
CA ALA A 49 -19.58 5.35 -5.97
C ALA A 49 -18.75 6.19 -6.94
N VAL A 50 -17.87 7.02 -6.38
CA VAL A 50 -16.83 7.74 -7.10
C VAL A 50 -15.55 7.72 -6.28
N PHE A 51 -14.41 7.50 -6.94
CA PHE A 51 -13.09 7.47 -6.33
C PHE A 51 -12.24 8.64 -6.82
N HIS A 52 -11.44 9.22 -5.94
CA HIS A 52 -10.50 10.28 -6.24
C HIS A 52 -9.07 9.76 -6.09
N GLU A 53 -8.27 9.87 -7.16
CA GLU A 53 -6.88 9.46 -7.16
C GLU A 53 -5.98 10.62 -7.59
N ARG A 54 -4.95 10.92 -6.77
CA ARG A 54 -4.01 12.02 -7.06
C ARG A 54 -3.10 11.78 -8.24
N GLN A 55 -2.76 10.51 -8.52
CA GLN A 55 -1.95 10.14 -9.68
C GLN A 55 -2.75 10.37 -10.97
N GLN A 56 -2.06 10.64 -12.07
CA GLN A 56 -2.68 10.87 -13.39
C GLN A 56 -3.23 9.58 -14.02
N GLU A 57 -2.76 8.45 -13.54
CA GLU A 57 -3.17 7.11 -13.97
C GLU A 57 -2.93 6.11 -12.84
N PHE A 58 -3.43 4.89 -12.98
CA PHE A 58 -3.18 3.84 -11.98
C PHE A 58 -1.68 3.59 -11.80
N GLY A 59 -1.24 3.45 -10.56
CA GLY A 59 0.12 3.10 -10.20
C GLY A 59 0.23 2.47 -8.82
N TRP A 60 0.96 1.36 -8.75
CA TRP A 60 1.23 0.63 -7.52
C TRP A 60 2.71 0.21 -7.49
N HIS A 61 3.46 0.67 -6.50
CA HIS A 61 4.89 0.37 -6.30
C HIS A 61 5.80 0.58 -7.53
N ARG A 62 5.49 1.57 -8.39
CA ARG A 62 6.20 1.79 -9.67
C ARG A 62 7.72 1.88 -9.53
N GLY A 63 8.22 2.48 -8.46
CA GLY A 63 9.66 2.58 -8.22
C GLY A 63 10.34 1.29 -7.76
N MET A 64 9.56 0.20 -7.54
CA MET A 64 10.04 -1.11 -7.10
C MET A 64 9.59 -2.26 -8.01
N LEU A 65 9.24 -1.97 -9.27
CA LEU A 65 8.93 -2.99 -10.29
C LEU A 65 10.25 -3.52 -10.90
N LEU A 66 11.10 -4.06 -10.05
CA LEU A 66 12.39 -4.62 -10.43
C LEU A 66 12.20 -5.88 -11.29
N ASP A 67 13.09 -6.10 -12.25
CA ASP A 67 12.93 -7.12 -13.31
C ASP A 67 12.66 -8.54 -12.76
N ASP A 68 13.38 -8.95 -11.72
CA ASP A 68 13.30 -10.29 -11.12
C ASP A 68 12.44 -10.33 -9.83
N ALA A 69 11.83 -9.20 -9.43
CA ALA A 69 11.04 -9.16 -8.21
C ALA A 69 9.70 -9.88 -8.39
N THR A 70 9.42 -10.84 -7.52
CA THR A 70 8.15 -11.58 -7.48
C THR A 70 7.21 -11.03 -6.41
N MET A 71 5.94 -11.42 -6.53
CA MET A 71 4.98 -11.25 -5.44
C MET A 71 5.34 -12.19 -4.29
N GLN A 72 5.10 -11.72 -3.06
CA GLN A 72 5.27 -12.53 -1.83
C GLN A 72 3.96 -13.18 -1.39
N VAL A 73 2.96 -13.17 -2.26
CA VAL A 73 1.63 -13.72 -2.04
C VAL A 73 1.16 -14.45 -3.29
N SER A 74 0.45 -15.58 -3.11
CA SER A 74 -0.11 -16.34 -4.23
C SER A 74 -1.03 -15.45 -5.08
N PHE A 75 -0.95 -15.61 -6.40
CA PHE A 75 -1.85 -14.92 -7.35
C PHE A 75 -3.33 -15.21 -7.10
N LEU A 76 -3.68 -16.29 -6.40
CA LEU A 76 -5.05 -16.61 -6.00
C LEU A 76 -5.58 -15.68 -4.89
N LYS A 77 -4.71 -14.94 -4.23
CA LYS A 77 -5.07 -13.84 -3.31
C LYS A 77 -5.08 -12.51 -4.09
N ASP A 78 -5.71 -12.51 -5.25
CA ASP A 78 -5.93 -11.34 -6.11
C ASP A 78 -7.08 -10.45 -5.58
N LEU A 79 -7.57 -9.53 -6.39
CA LEU A 79 -8.59 -8.58 -5.96
C LEU A 79 -9.99 -9.17 -5.79
N VAL A 80 -10.21 -10.44 -6.16
CA VAL A 80 -11.57 -11.01 -6.27
C VAL A 80 -11.69 -12.45 -5.81
N THR A 81 -10.71 -13.33 -6.11
CA THR A 81 -10.86 -14.79 -6.08
C THR A 81 -11.32 -15.32 -4.72
N THR A 82 -10.81 -14.80 -3.61
CA THR A 82 -11.21 -15.23 -2.26
C THR A 82 -12.62 -14.79 -1.85
N ARG A 83 -13.21 -13.80 -2.54
CA ARG A 83 -14.59 -13.33 -2.36
C ARG A 83 -15.53 -13.90 -3.42
N ASN A 84 -15.13 -13.86 -4.68
CA ASN A 84 -15.91 -14.33 -5.84
C ASN A 84 -15.00 -15.02 -6.85
N PRO A 85 -14.81 -16.35 -6.76
CA PRO A 85 -13.93 -17.09 -7.65
C PRO A 85 -14.41 -17.12 -9.12
N ALA A 86 -15.67 -16.77 -9.40
CA ALA A 86 -16.22 -16.68 -10.73
C ALA A 86 -16.12 -15.29 -11.36
N SER A 87 -15.39 -14.36 -10.72
CA SER A 87 -15.25 -12.98 -11.20
C SER A 87 -14.45 -12.90 -12.51
N ASP A 88 -14.93 -12.06 -13.43
CA ASP A 88 -14.20 -11.71 -14.65
C ASP A 88 -12.95 -10.85 -14.41
N PHE A 89 -12.72 -10.42 -13.17
CA PHE A 89 -11.59 -9.62 -12.74
C PHE A 89 -10.48 -10.45 -12.07
N SER A 90 -10.51 -11.79 -12.16
CA SER A 90 -9.48 -12.63 -11.60
C SER A 90 -8.14 -12.51 -12.35
N PHE A 91 -7.04 -12.80 -11.66
CA PHE A 91 -5.72 -12.86 -12.29
C PHE A 91 -5.69 -13.89 -13.44
N LEU A 92 -6.42 -14.98 -13.33
CA LEU A 92 -6.57 -15.96 -14.41
C LEU A 92 -7.30 -15.39 -15.63
N SER A 93 -8.37 -14.58 -15.43
CA SER A 93 -9.06 -13.89 -16.50
C SER A 93 -8.14 -12.89 -17.22
N TYR A 94 -7.31 -12.18 -16.48
CA TYR A 94 -6.30 -11.30 -17.03
C TYR A 94 -5.27 -12.07 -17.87
N LEU A 95 -4.69 -13.15 -17.36
CA LEU A 95 -3.74 -13.96 -18.11
C LEU A 95 -4.35 -14.54 -19.38
N HIS A 96 -5.61 -15.01 -19.32
CA HIS A 96 -6.33 -15.50 -20.48
C HIS A 96 -6.48 -14.41 -21.56
N GLN A 97 -6.92 -13.22 -21.16
CA GLN A 97 -7.08 -12.09 -22.09
C GLN A 97 -5.75 -11.59 -22.65
N ALA A 98 -4.69 -11.62 -21.85
CA ALA A 98 -3.34 -11.27 -22.28
C ALA A 98 -2.66 -12.33 -23.16
N GLY A 99 -3.30 -13.51 -23.36
CA GLY A 99 -2.74 -14.62 -24.13
C GLY A 99 -1.57 -15.36 -23.46
N ARG A 100 -1.36 -15.14 -22.15
CA ARG A 100 -0.22 -15.70 -21.37
C ARG A 100 -0.60 -16.84 -20.44
N LEU A 101 -1.86 -17.27 -20.40
CA LEU A 101 -2.32 -18.27 -19.45
C LEU A 101 -1.55 -19.60 -19.56
N HIS A 102 -1.30 -20.08 -20.78
CA HIS A 102 -0.58 -21.36 -20.98
C HIS A 102 0.88 -21.24 -20.56
N ASP A 103 1.54 -20.12 -20.84
CA ASP A 103 2.93 -19.88 -20.42
C ASP A 103 3.04 -19.83 -18.89
N PHE A 104 2.09 -19.16 -18.23
CA PHE A 104 2.03 -19.09 -16.78
C PHE A 104 1.80 -20.48 -16.15
N ILE A 105 0.92 -21.32 -16.72
CA ILE A 105 0.72 -22.70 -16.27
C ILE A 105 2.03 -23.50 -16.38
N ASN A 106 2.76 -23.35 -17.47
CA ASN A 106 4.03 -24.02 -17.70
C ASN A 106 5.15 -23.48 -16.81
N HIS A 107 5.08 -22.24 -16.37
CA HIS A 107 6.02 -21.65 -15.41
C HIS A 107 5.92 -22.26 -14.01
N LYS A 108 4.77 -22.84 -13.64
CA LYS A 108 4.55 -23.63 -12.40
C LYS A 108 4.84 -22.86 -11.12
N THR A 109 4.53 -21.57 -11.07
CA THR A 109 4.67 -20.74 -9.89
C THR A 109 3.31 -20.29 -9.35
N LEU A 110 3.24 -20.03 -8.03
CA LEU A 110 2.13 -19.32 -7.42
C LEU A 110 2.42 -17.83 -7.26
N PHE A 111 3.65 -17.40 -7.48
CA PHE A 111 4.16 -16.06 -7.23
C PHE A 111 4.56 -15.40 -8.56
N PRO A 112 3.65 -14.63 -9.18
CA PRO A 112 3.95 -13.93 -10.43
C PRO A 112 5.01 -12.85 -10.25
N LEU A 113 5.59 -12.38 -11.33
CA LEU A 113 6.43 -11.18 -11.30
C LEU A 113 5.61 -10.00 -10.76
N ARG A 114 6.25 -9.15 -9.98
CA ARG A 114 5.59 -7.93 -9.45
C ARG A 114 5.13 -7.00 -10.57
N SER A 115 5.90 -6.92 -11.66
CA SER A 115 5.52 -6.19 -12.86
C SER A 115 4.26 -6.77 -13.51
N GLU A 116 4.15 -8.09 -13.64
CA GLU A 116 2.96 -8.75 -14.18
C GLU A 116 1.72 -8.56 -13.27
N PHE A 117 1.92 -8.60 -11.96
CA PHE A 117 0.82 -8.32 -11.02
C PHE A 117 0.41 -6.85 -11.04
N HIS A 118 1.35 -5.91 -11.22
CA HIS A 118 1.04 -4.51 -11.45
C HIS A 118 0.20 -4.33 -12.73
N ASP A 119 0.55 -4.99 -13.83
CA ASP A 119 -0.22 -4.94 -15.07
C ASP A 119 -1.63 -5.49 -14.89
N TYR A 120 -1.79 -6.56 -14.11
CA TYR A 120 -3.11 -7.07 -13.72
C TYR A 120 -3.94 -6.02 -12.96
N LEU A 121 -3.33 -5.35 -11.97
CA LEU A 121 -4.01 -4.30 -11.22
C LEU A 121 -4.41 -3.12 -12.12
N ALA A 122 -3.52 -2.71 -13.03
CA ALA A 122 -3.78 -1.65 -14.01
C ALA A 122 -4.88 -2.05 -15.00
N TRP A 123 -4.91 -3.31 -15.43
CA TRP A 123 -5.97 -3.87 -16.26
C TRP A 123 -7.34 -3.83 -15.54
N CYS A 124 -7.39 -4.20 -14.26
CA CYS A 124 -8.60 -4.06 -13.45
C CYS A 124 -9.06 -2.60 -13.36
N ALA A 125 -8.14 -1.69 -13.01
CA ALA A 125 -8.43 -0.27 -12.87
C ALA A 125 -8.93 0.36 -14.20
N GLY A 126 -8.33 -0.03 -15.33
CA GLY A 126 -8.75 0.42 -16.67
C GLY A 126 -10.18 0.03 -17.04
N ARG A 127 -10.65 -1.14 -16.58
CA ARG A 127 -12.03 -1.61 -16.76
C ARG A 127 -13.05 -0.90 -15.85
N LEU A 128 -12.59 -0.06 -14.93
CA LEU A 128 -13.39 0.69 -13.95
C LEU A 128 -13.19 2.22 -14.09
N ALA A 129 -12.71 2.67 -15.24
CA ALA A 129 -12.33 4.07 -15.47
C ALA A 129 -13.48 5.07 -15.23
N GLU A 130 -14.74 4.64 -15.41
CA GLU A 130 -15.93 5.44 -15.13
C GLU A 130 -16.16 5.73 -13.65
N SER A 131 -15.54 4.95 -12.74
CA SER A 131 -15.71 5.08 -11.30
C SER A 131 -14.63 5.96 -10.64
N VAL A 132 -13.57 6.33 -11.35
CA VAL A 132 -12.42 7.04 -10.80
C VAL A 132 -12.17 8.38 -11.49
N ARG A 133 -11.74 9.35 -10.70
CA ARG A 133 -11.19 10.64 -11.16
C ARG A 133 -9.70 10.67 -10.85
N TYR A 134 -8.90 10.46 -11.90
CA TYR A 134 -7.44 10.60 -11.81
C TYR A 134 -7.02 12.07 -11.82
N GLY A 135 -5.81 12.37 -11.33
CA GLY A 135 -5.31 13.73 -11.17
C GLY A 135 -6.12 14.57 -10.18
N SER A 136 -6.88 13.90 -9.31
CA SER A 136 -7.83 14.48 -8.37
C SER A 136 -7.35 14.25 -6.94
N GLU A 137 -6.56 15.19 -6.43
CA GLU A 137 -5.99 15.14 -5.08
C GLU A 137 -7.01 15.60 -4.04
N VAL A 138 -7.42 14.71 -3.15
CA VAL A 138 -8.27 15.10 -2.02
C VAL A 138 -7.47 15.93 -1.03
N ILE A 139 -7.97 17.14 -0.76
CA ILE A 139 -7.34 18.12 0.12
C ILE A 139 -8.08 18.29 1.45
N GLY A 140 -9.24 17.67 1.61
CA GLY A 140 -10.00 17.67 2.87
C GLY A 140 -11.41 17.13 2.68
N VAL A 141 -12.04 16.83 3.81
CA VAL A 141 -13.41 16.35 3.91
C VAL A 141 -14.18 17.30 4.85
N GLN A 142 -15.39 17.66 4.47
CA GLN A 142 -16.27 18.54 5.25
C GLN A 142 -17.54 17.80 5.66
N PRO A 143 -18.02 17.95 6.91
CA PRO A 143 -19.27 17.38 7.34
C PRO A 143 -20.47 18.06 6.68
N VAL A 144 -21.50 17.27 6.36
CA VAL A 144 -22.80 17.75 5.88
C VAL A 144 -23.86 17.33 6.87
N ARG A 145 -24.55 18.33 7.46
CA ARG A 145 -25.54 18.08 8.49
C ARG A 145 -26.95 17.97 7.91
N ASP A 146 -27.75 17.06 8.47
CA ASP A 146 -29.16 16.91 8.18
C ASP A 146 -30.01 17.98 8.92
N ALA A 147 -31.34 17.92 8.75
CA ALA A 147 -32.26 18.84 9.40
C ALA A 147 -32.30 18.71 10.94
N ALA A 148 -31.83 17.57 11.48
CA ALA A 148 -31.69 17.34 12.92
C ALA A 148 -30.32 17.80 13.45
N GLY A 149 -29.44 18.33 12.61
CA GLY A 149 -28.09 18.77 12.96
C GLY A 149 -27.04 17.67 12.95
N ARG A 150 -27.39 16.42 12.67
CA ARG A 150 -26.45 15.28 12.66
C ARG A 150 -25.69 15.24 11.34
N ILE A 151 -24.46 14.77 11.36
CA ILE A 151 -23.60 14.61 10.18
C ILE A 151 -24.04 13.33 9.44
N SER A 152 -24.81 13.50 8.37
CA SER A 152 -25.42 12.42 7.59
C SER A 152 -24.76 12.16 6.23
N ALA A 153 -23.84 13.06 5.84
CA ALA A 153 -23.08 12.94 4.60
C ALA A 153 -21.76 13.73 4.73
N VAL A 154 -20.91 13.59 3.75
CA VAL A 154 -19.64 14.32 3.64
C VAL A 154 -19.50 14.99 2.28
N ASP A 155 -18.82 16.12 2.25
CA ASP A 155 -18.32 16.77 1.05
C ASP A 155 -16.82 16.54 0.94
N VAL A 156 -16.40 15.72 -0.04
CA VAL A 156 -14.99 15.51 -0.38
C VAL A 156 -14.53 16.65 -1.27
N LEU A 157 -13.52 17.39 -0.82
CA LEU A 157 -12.89 18.48 -1.55
C LEU A 157 -11.66 17.95 -2.26
N ALA A 158 -11.62 18.05 -3.58
CA ALA A 158 -10.49 17.59 -4.36
C ALA A 158 -9.98 18.68 -5.30
N ARG A 159 -8.67 18.73 -5.47
CA ARG A 159 -7.94 19.63 -6.35
C ARG A 159 -7.54 18.90 -7.60
N GLU A 160 -7.88 19.45 -8.75
CA GLU A 160 -7.42 18.97 -10.05
C GLU A 160 -6.49 20.01 -10.67
N SER A 161 -5.32 19.55 -11.12
CA SER A 161 -4.35 20.36 -11.85
C SER A 161 -4.47 20.07 -13.35
N GLY A 162 -4.70 21.08 -14.16
CA GLY A 162 -4.85 20.94 -15.61
C GLY A 162 -4.31 22.13 -16.38
N PRO A 163 -4.36 22.13 -17.72
CA PRO A 163 -3.86 23.23 -18.58
C PRO A 163 -4.50 24.59 -18.28
N GLY A 164 -5.68 24.60 -17.64
CA GLY A 164 -6.40 25.82 -17.23
C GLY A 164 -6.11 26.30 -15.80
N GLY A 165 -5.09 25.75 -15.14
CA GLY A 165 -4.76 26.01 -13.73
C GLY A 165 -5.38 24.99 -12.76
N GLU A 166 -5.26 25.27 -11.47
CA GLU A 166 -5.85 24.44 -10.42
C GLU A 166 -7.35 24.74 -10.26
N ARG A 167 -8.15 23.70 -10.11
CA ARG A 167 -9.58 23.80 -9.82
C ARG A 167 -9.91 22.90 -8.63
N THR A 168 -10.68 23.45 -7.68
CA THR A 168 -11.24 22.66 -6.60
C THR A 168 -12.67 22.29 -6.95
N HIS A 169 -13.01 21.02 -6.84
CA HIS A 169 -14.37 20.53 -6.98
C HIS A 169 -14.81 19.81 -5.70
N ARG A 170 -16.11 19.68 -5.56
CA ARG A 170 -16.75 19.06 -4.41
C ARG A 170 -17.56 17.85 -4.86
N THR A 171 -17.40 16.75 -4.14
CA THR A 171 -18.18 15.53 -4.33
C THR A 171 -18.90 15.21 -3.04
N ARG A 172 -20.22 15.10 -3.08
CA ARG A 172 -21.03 14.74 -1.90
C ARG A 172 -21.30 13.25 -1.86
N ALA A 173 -21.14 12.64 -0.69
CA ALA A 173 -21.44 11.23 -0.48
C ALA A 173 -21.99 10.94 0.91
N ARG A 174 -22.82 9.88 1.02
CA ARG A 174 -23.39 9.37 2.27
C ARG A 174 -22.39 8.59 3.10
N ASN A 175 -21.39 8.01 2.47
CA ASN A 175 -20.33 7.25 3.12
C ASN A 175 -18.98 7.58 2.49
N LEU A 176 -17.91 7.40 3.25
CA LEU A 176 -16.54 7.67 2.85
C LEU A 176 -15.68 6.40 3.04
N VAL A 177 -14.83 6.07 2.07
CA VAL A 177 -13.76 5.08 2.24
C VAL A 177 -12.42 5.76 2.10
N VAL A 178 -11.59 5.66 3.12
CA VAL A 178 -10.25 6.27 3.19
C VAL A 178 -9.20 5.20 2.94
N ALA A 179 -8.50 5.29 1.81
CA ALA A 179 -7.43 4.37 1.41
C ALA A 179 -6.17 5.16 1.01
N PRO A 180 -5.53 5.89 1.94
CA PRO A 180 -4.46 6.84 1.64
C PRO A 180 -3.15 6.15 1.27
N GLY A 181 -3.06 4.83 1.42
CA GLY A 181 -1.88 4.02 1.15
C GLY A 181 -0.83 4.08 2.26
N LEU A 182 0.42 3.92 1.86
CA LEU A 182 1.58 3.88 2.74
C LEU A 182 2.46 5.11 2.51
N SER A 183 3.18 5.52 3.55
CA SER A 183 4.20 6.57 3.50
C SER A 183 5.57 6.00 3.82
N PRO A 184 6.65 6.48 3.17
CA PRO A 184 8.02 6.09 3.48
C PRO A 184 8.35 6.26 4.96
N ARG A 185 8.97 5.25 5.54
CA ARG A 185 9.50 5.31 6.90
C ARG A 185 10.98 5.67 6.85
N LEU A 186 11.32 6.86 7.30
CA LEU A 186 12.70 7.34 7.38
C LEU A 186 13.14 7.45 8.85
N PRO A 187 14.42 7.18 9.17
CA PRO A 187 14.98 7.52 10.47
C PRO A 187 14.89 9.02 10.74
N GLU A 188 14.86 9.38 12.03
CA GLU A 188 14.82 10.79 12.42
C GLU A 188 16.01 11.57 11.86
N GLY A 189 15.75 12.78 11.37
CA GLY A 189 16.76 13.67 10.79
C GLY A 189 17.15 13.36 9.34
N VAL A 190 16.76 12.22 8.78
CA VAL A 190 17.03 11.88 7.38
C VAL A 190 16.10 12.67 6.45
N ARG A 191 16.69 13.34 5.47
CA ARG A 191 15.96 14.05 4.41
C ARG A 191 16.33 13.45 3.07
N LEU A 192 15.32 13.21 2.24
CA LEU A 192 15.52 12.79 0.85
C LEU A 192 16.07 13.95 0.02
N GLY A 193 16.98 13.63 -0.91
CA GLY A 193 17.67 14.58 -1.74
C GLY A 193 18.02 14.03 -3.12
N GLU A 194 19.06 14.58 -3.71
CA GLU A 194 19.56 14.10 -5.01
C GLU A 194 20.34 12.79 -4.89
N ARG A 195 21.00 12.57 -3.73
CA ARG A 195 21.84 11.40 -3.45
C ARG A 195 21.26 10.47 -2.40
N ILE A 196 20.27 10.92 -1.63
CA ILE A 196 19.61 10.16 -0.57
C ILE A 196 18.17 9.88 -0.99
N TRP A 197 17.87 8.61 -1.21
CA TRP A 197 16.58 8.14 -1.73
C TRP A 197 15.86 7.23 -0.75
N HIS A 198 14.54 7.11 -0.91
CA HIS A 198 13.78 5.97 -0.39
C HIS A 198 13.56 4.97 -1.53
N ASN A 199 13.49 3.67 -1.20
CA ASN A 199 13.29 2.61 -2.20
C ASN A 199 12.01 2.79 -3.03
N GLU A 200 10.99 3.46 -2.51
CA GLU A 200 9.77 3.80 -3.25
C GLU A 200 10.04 4.49 -4.60
N TYR A 201 11.13 5.26 -4.67
CA TYR A 201 11.50 6.04 -5.86
C TYR A 201 12.66 5.43 -6.66
N LEU A 202 13.14 4.24 -6.31
CA LEU A 202 14.40 3.69 -6.83
C LEU A 202 14.48 3.73 -8.36
N LEU A 203 13.55 3.09 -9.08
CA LEU A 203 13.60 3.03 -10.54
C LEU A 203 13.52 4.42 -11.17
N HIS A 204 12.66 5.30 -10.67
CA HIS A 204 12.56 6.68 -11.18
C HIS A 204 13.85 7.46 -10.99
N ARG A 205 14.55 7.25 -9.86
CA ARG A 205 15.84 7.88 -9.59
C ARG A 205 16.94 7.31 -10.47
N LEU A 206 16.95 5.99 -10.68
CA LEU A 206 17.91 5.34 -11.57
C LEU A 206 17.73 5.77 -13.03
N GLU A 207 16.49 5.92 -13.50
CA GLU A 207 16.17 6.44 -14.83
C GLU A 207 16.64 7.89 -15.00
N ALA A 208 16.45 8.72 -13.99
CA ALA A 208 16.88 10.12 -13.98
C ALA A 208 18.40 10.29 -14.06
N LEU A 209 19.20 9.25 -13.71
CA LEU A 209 20.66 9.27 -13.90
C LEU A 209 21.07 9.24 -15.38
N GLY A 210 20.20 8.70 -16.26
CA GLY A 210 20.46 8.53 -17.69
C GLY A 210 21.25 7.27 -18.05
N GLU A 211 21.19 6.87 -19.33
CA GLU A 211 21.77 5.62 -19.82
C GLU A 211 23.30 5.51 -19.72
N GLY A 212 24.01 6.62 -19.59
CA GLY A 212 25.48 6.65 -19.47
C GLY A 212 26.00 6.74 -18.04
N ALA A 213 25.12 6.74 -17.04
CA ALA A 213 25.53 6.87 -15.66
C ALA A 213 26.29 5.62 -15.18
N ALA A 214 27.45 5.82 -14.57
CA ALA A 214 28.31 4.78 -14.02
C ALA A 214 28.58 5.07 -12.52
N PRO A 215 27.60 4.95 -11.65
CA PRO A 215 27.81 5.09 -10.21
C PRO A 215 28.87 4.10 -9.72
N ARG A 216 29.73 4.56 -8.82
CA ARG A 216 30.81 3.74 -8.27
C ARG A 216 30.43 3.04 -7.00
N SER A 217 29.43 3.58 -6.28
CA SER A 217 29.02 3.02 -5.01
C SER A 217 27.60 3.36 -4.60
N PHE A 218 26.94 2.39 -3.97
CA PHE A 218 25.65 2.54 -3.34
C PHE A 218 25.68 2.07 -1.89
N ALA A 219 24.95 2.74 -1.01
CA ALA A 219 24.64 2.23 0.31
C ALA A 219 23.14 1.96 0.43
N VAL A 220 22.76 0.75 0.83
CA VAL A 220 21.37 0.33 1.05
C VAL A 220 21.15 0.11 2.54
N VAL A 221 20.24 0.85 3.14
CA VAL A 221 19.94 0.81 4.56
C VAL A 221 18.63 0.09 4.81
N GLY A 222 18.67 -1.07 5.46
CA GLY A 222 17.51 -1.88 5.77
C GLY A 222 17.79 -3.38 5.78
N ALA A 223 16.88 -4.17 6.39
CA ALA A 223 17.07 -5.60 6.59
C ALA A 223 15.88 -6.46 6.09
N GLY A 224 14.88 -5.86 5.43
CA GLY A 224 13.71 -6.56 4.90
C GLY A 224 13.82 -6.85 3.41
N GLN A 225 12.73 -7.40 2.84
CA GLN A 225 12.61 -7.78 1.43
C GLN A 225 13.07 -6.67 0.48
N SER A 226 12.51 -5.47 0.62
CA SER A 226 12.86 -4.35 -0.26
C SER A 226 14.34 -3.99 -0.20
N ALA A 227 14.99 -4.11 0.98
CA ALA A 227 16.41 -3.82 1.12
C ALA A 227 17.28 -4.86 0.39
N ALA A 228 16.92 -6.14 0.51
CA ALA A 228 17.59 -7.22 -0.20
C ALA A 228 17.43 -7.09 -1.72
N GLU A 229 16.19 -6.86 -2.19
CA GLU A 229 15.88 -6.65 -3.62
C GLU A 229 16.66 -5.45 -4.20
N VAL A 230 16.69 -4.32 -3.48
CA VAL A 230 17.46 -3.14 -3.91
C VAL A 230 18.95 -3.43 -3.99
N ALA A 231 19.52 -4.10 -2.98
CA ALA A 231 20.94 -4.43 -2.97
C ALA A 231 21.31 -5.40 -4.11
N ASP A 232 20.51 -6.44 -4.34
CA ASP A 232 20.70 -7.40 -5.42
C ASP A 232 20.56 -6.73 -6.81
N HIS A 233 19.50 -5.92 -6.98
CA HIS A 233 19.28 -5.19 -8.23
C HIS A 233 20.44 -4.25 -8.57
N LEU A 234 20.92 -3.45 -7.62
CA LEU A 234 22.04 -2.53 -7.83
C LEU A 234 23.35 -3.28 -8.10
N TYR A 235 23.58 -4.39 -7.39
CA TYR A 235 24.75 -5.25 -7.60
C TYR A 235 24.78 -5.84 -9.02
N ARG A 236 23.63 -6.27 -9.54
CA ARG A 236 23.52 -6.85 -10.90
C ARG A 236 23.56 -5.78 -12.00
N ARG A 237 22.84 -4.69 -11.80
CA ARG A 237 22.69 -3.61 -12.79
C ARG A 237 23.96 -2.81 -13.01
N PHE A 238 24.77 -2.64 -11.96
CA PHE A 238 26.00 -1.84 -12.01
C PHE A 238 27.24 -2.70 -11.69
N PRO A 239 27.76 -3.49 -12.66
CA PRO A 239 28.86 -4.43 -12.42
C PRO A 239 30.17 -3.74 -12.01
N GLY A 240 30.32 -2.43 -12.21
CA GLY A 240 31.46 -1.64 -11.73
C GLY A 240 31.29 -1.00 -10.35
N ALA A 241 30.11 -1.11 -9.74
CA ALA A 241 29.80 -0.44 -8.48
C ALA A 241 30.05 -1.33 -7.25
N GLN A 242 30.43 -0.69 -6.14
CA GLN A 242 30.42 -1.27 -4.81
C GLN A 242 29.02 -1.11 -4.21
N VAL A 243 28.44 -2.14 -3.65
CA VAL A 243 27.14 -2.10 -2.96
C VAL A 243 27.32 -2.43 -1.50
N HIS A 244 26.92 -1.53 -0.62
CA HIS A 244 27.05 -1.64 0.81
C HIS A 244 25.67 -1.83 1.45
N ALA A 245 25.33 -3.05 1.88
CA ALA A 245 24.10 -3.33 2.63
C ALA A 245 24.36 -3.10 4.14
N VAL A 246 23.64 -2.14 4.74
CA VAL A 246 23.81 -1.75 6.15
C VAL A 246 22.55 -2.10 6.94
N PHE A 247 22.68 -2.95 7.95
CA PHE A 247 21.55 -3.40 8.77
C PHE A 247 21.96 -3.81 10.18
N SER A 248 21.03 -3.66 11.13
CA SER A 248 21.22 -3.92 12.55
C SER A 248 21.22 -5.40 12.94
N ARG A 249 20.84 -6.28 12.02
CA ARG A 249 20.78 -7.74 12.25
C ARG A 249 22.10 -8.42 11.89
N TYR A 250 22.24 -9.68 12.28
CA TYR A 250 23.42 -10.48 11.91
C TYR A 250 23.42 -10.86 10.42
N GLY A 251 22.24 -10.97 9.82
CA GLY A 251 22.03 -11.29 8.41
C GLY A 251 20.57 -11.05 8.02
N TYR A 252 20.24 -11.31 6.78
CA TYR A 252 18.85 -11.41 6.34
C TYR A 252 18.19 -12.62 6.99
N SER A 253 16.98 -12.46 7.52
CA SER A 253 16.17 -13.52 8.09
C SER A 253 15.14 -13.98 7.08
N PRO A 254 14.94 -15.29 6.87
CA PRO A 254 13.92 -15.77 5.96
C PRO A 254 12.52 -15.44 6.48
N SER A 255 11.58 -15.24 5.55
CA SER A 255 10.16 -15.19 5.87
C SER A 255 9.68 -16.57 6.33
N ASP A 256 8.81 -16.60 7.35
CA ASP A 256 8.09 -17.83 7.71
C ASP A 256 6.85 -17.95 6.81
N ASP A 257 6.99 -18.69 5.74
CA ASP A 257 5.94 -19.01 4.77
C ASP A 257 5.38 -20.42 4.96
N SER A 258 5.65 -21.05 6.11
CA SER A 258 5.11 -22.36 6.43
C SER A 258 3.56 -22.34 6.45
N GLN A 259 2.95 -23.46 6.07
CA GLN A 259 1.51 -23.58 5.87
C GLN A 259 0.70 -23.19 7.12
N PHE A 260 1.20 -23.51 8.33
CA PHE A 260 0.53 -23.12 9.57
C PHE A 260 0.71 -21.64 9.93
N ALA A 261 1.90 -21.08 9.70
CA ALA A 261 2.14 -19.67 9.94
C ALA A 261 1.33 -18.78 8.96
N ASN A 262 1.23 -19.21 7.70
CA ASN A 262 0.45 -18.51 6.67
C ASN A 262 -1.05 -18.41 6.94
N ARG A 263 -1.59 -19.19 7.89
CA ARG A 263 -2.98 -19.04 8.32
C ARG A 263 -3.27 -17.72 8.99
N ILE A 264 -2.27 -16.99 9.44
CA ILE A 264 -2.46 -15.62 9.95
C ILE A 264 -3.01 -14.66 8.87
N PHE A 265 -2.90 -15.03 7.59
CA PHE A 265 -3.44 -14.28 6.46
C PHE A 265 -4.80 -14.78 5.98
N ASP A 266 -5.40 -15.76 6.65
CA ASP A 266 -6.76 -16.21 6.35
C ASP A 266 -7.80 -15.18 6.85
N PRO A 267 -8.97 -15.03 6.20
CA PRO A 267 -10.01 -14.12 6.66
C PRO A 267 -10.43 -14.34 8.11
N GLU A 268 -10.53 -15.61 8.55
CA GLU A 268 -10.90 -15.99 9.93
C GLU A 268 -9.88 -15.51 10.97
N ALA A 269 -8.61 -15.30 10.59
CA ALA A 269 -7.61 -14.76 11.49
C ALA A 269 -7.90 -13.31 11.87
N VAL A 270 -8.62 -12.56 11.03
CA VAL A 270 -9.08 -11.19 11.34
C VAL A 270 -10.07 -11.21 12.48
N ASP A 271 -11.05 -12.14 12.50
CA ASP A 271 -12.03 -12.29 13.57
C ASP A 271 -11.34 -12.63 14.88
N ALA A 272 -10.48 -13.65 14.87
CA ALA A 272 -9.73 -14.06 16.04
C ALA A 272 -8.86 -12.94 16.61
N PHE A 273 -8.25 -12.13 15.75
CA PHE A 273 -7.44 -10.99 16.18
C PHE A 273 -8.30 -9.85 16.71
N TYR A 274 -9.42 -9.54 16.05
CA TYR A 274 -10.33 -8.48 16.46
C TYR A 274 -10.89 -8.70 17.86
N ASP A 275 -11.34 -9.91 18.16
CA ASP A 275 -11.92 -10.30 19.45
C ASP A 275 -10.89 -10.51 20.57
N ALA A 276 -9.59 -10.58 20.22
CA ALA A 276 -8.54 -10.83 21.19
C ALA A 276 -8.27 -9.64 22.12
N SER A 277 -7.81 -9.94 23.34
CA SER A 277 -7.28 -8.93 24.25
C SER A 277 -6.02 -8.27 23.68
N GLU A 278 -5.71 -7.05 24.10
CA GLU A 278 -4.50 -6.32 23.69
C GLU A 278 -3.21 -7.11 23.98
N GLU A 279 -3.18 -7.88 25.08
CA GLU A 279 -2.06 -8.76 25.41
C GLU A 279 -1.92 -9.89 24.39
N THR A 280 -3.03 -10.55 24.04
CA THR A 280 -3.05 -11.61 23.03
C THR A 280 -2.69 -11.07 21.65
N LYS A 281 -3.18 -9.88 21.25
CA LYS A 281 -2.79 -9.20 20.01
C LYS A 281 -1.28 -8.99 19.95
N ALA A 282 -0.69 -8.49 21.03
CA ALA A 282 0.75 -8.29 21.12
C ALA A 282 1.54 -9.60 21.00
N GLN A 283 1.04 -10.70 21.60
CA GLN A 283 1.63 -12.03 21.48
C GLN A 283 1.56 -12.55 20.04
N ILE A 284 0.42 -12.43 19.37
CA ILE A 284 0.23 -12.84 17.97
C ILE A 284 1.22 -12.11 17.06
N ILE A 285 1.28 -10.79 17.15
CA ILE A 285 2.22 -10.00 16.33
C ILE A 285 3.68 -10.29 16.69
N GLY A 286 3.99 -10.46 17.97
CA GLY A 286 5.33 -10.81 18.44
C GLY A 286 5.82 -12.15 17.91
N TYR A 287 4.94 -13.14 17.83
CA TYR A 287 5.26 -14.49 17.32
C TYR A 287 5.30 -14.58 15.80
N HIS A 288 4.33 -13.93 15.14
CA HIS A 288 4.12 -14.10 13.70
C HIS A 288 4.53 -12.88 12.85
N GLY A 289 5.12 -11.86 13.47
CA GLY A 289 5.63 -10.70 12.72
C GLY A 289 6.68 -11.06 11.66
N ASN A 290 7.39 -12.19 11.85
CA ASN A 290 8.35 -12.75 10.90
C ASN A 290 7.72 -13.40 9.65
N THR A 291 6.41 -13.43 9.53
CA THR A 291 5.74 -13.81 8.27
C THR A 291 5.77 -12.68 7.24
N ASN A 292 5.93 -11.41 7.68
CA ASN A 292 5.87 -10.24 6.82
C ASN A 292 6.91 -9.17 7.14
N TYR A 293 7.25 -8.94 8.41
CA TYR A 293 8.05 -7.78 8.80
C TYR A 293 9.54 -8.08 8.90
N SER A 294 10.34 -7.31 8.15
CA SER A 294 11.80 -7.36 8.15
C SER A 294 12.36 -8.75 7.85
N VAL A 295 11.73 -9.46 6.94
CA VAL A 295 12.13 -10.78 6.45
C VAL A 295 12.36 -10.73 4.95
N VAL A 296 13.00 -11.75 4.41
CA VAL A 296 13.41 -11.81 3.01
C VAL A 296 13.08 -13.21 2.47
N ASP A 297 12.68 -13.27 1.22
CA ASP A 297 12.46 -14.50 0.48
C ASP A 297 13.70 -15.41 0.55
N PRO A 298 13.57 -16.69 0.92
CA PRO A 298 14.68 -17.62 0.99
C PRO A 298 15.50 -17.73 -0.31
N ASP A 299 14.85 -17.73 -1.47
CA ASP A 299 15.52 -17.85 -2.77
C ASP A 299 16.41 -16.62 -3.04
N LEU A 300 15.94 -15.42 -2.66
CA LEU A 300 16.74 -14.20 -2.78
C LEU A 300 17.93 -14.24 -1.82
N ILE A 301 17.74 -14.70 -0.56
CA ILE A 301 18.85 -14.87 0.40
C ILE A 301 19.90 -15.80 -0.17
N GLU A 302 19.49 -16.95 -0.70
CA GLU A 302 20.41 -17.94 -1.27
C GLU A 302 21.16 -17.38 -2.49
N SER A 303 20.46 -16.69 -3.38
CA SER A 303 21.04 -16.05 -4.55
C SER A 303 22.10 -15.01 -4.18
N MET A 304 21.78 -14.11 -3.24
CA MET A 304 22.71 -13.07 -2.77
C MET A 304 23.91 -13.71 -2.05
N TYR A 305 23.69 -14.72 -1.23
CA TYR A 305 24.80 -15.40 -0.53
C TYR A 305 25.74 -16.08 -1.52
N ARG A 306 25.20 -16.71 -2.55
CA ARG A 306 25.99 -17.32 -3.65
C ARG A 306 26.85 -16.29 -4.36
N ALA A 307 26.28 -15.11 -4.66
CA ALA A 307 27.02 -14.00 -5.29
C ALA A 307 28.18 -13.51 -4.42
N VAL A 308 27.93 -13.26 -3.13
CA VAL A 308 28.98 -12.84 -2.17
C VAL A 308 30.08 -13.88 -2.05
N TYR A 309 29.71 -15.16 -1.99
CA TYR A 309 30.68 -16.26 -1.90
C TYR A 309 31.54 -16.37 -3.16
N GLN A 310 30.89 -16.27 -4.34
CA GLN A 310 31.59 -16.32 -5.62
C GLN A 310 32.58 -15.16 -5.78
N ASP A 311 32.16 -13.93 -5.44
CA ASP A 311 33.01 -12.74 -5.50
C ASP A 311 34.24 -12.91 -4.59
N ARG A 312 34.06 -13.48 -3.39
CA ARG A 312 35.17 -13.75 -2.47
C ARG A 312 36.16 -14.76 -3.04
N VAL A 313 35.68 -15.81 -3.68
CA VAL A 313 36.55 -16.83 -4.32
C VAL A 313 37.35 -16.22 -5.46
N LEU A 314 36.74 -15.29 -6.21
CA LEU A 314 37.36 -14.65 -7.37
C LEU A 314 38.20 -13.41 -7.02
N GLY A 315 38.13 -12.92 -5.78
CA GLY A 315 38.78 -11.69 -5.36
C GLY A 315 38.15 -10.43 -5.96
N THR A 316 36.86 -10.48 -6.30
CA THR A 316 36.09 -9.41 -6.94
C THR A 316 34.96 -8.90 -6.06
N GLU A 317 35.18 -8.89 -4.76
CA GLU A 317 34.16 -8.53 -3.77
C GLU A 317 33.57 -7.13 -4.03
N ARG A 318 32.26 -7.05 -4.29
CA ARG A 318 31.52 -5.82 -4.57
C ARG A 318 30.29 -5.64 -3.71
N LEU A 319 29.71 -6.72 -3.16
CA LEU A 319 28.57 -6.69 -2.27
C LEU A 319 29.04 -6.86 -0.82
N HIS A 320 28.99 -5.77 -0.07
CA HIS A 320 29.52 -5.68 1.30
C HIS A 320 28.39 -5.68 2.34
N MET A 321 28.38 -6.68 3.21
CA MET A 321 27.38 -6.82 4.28
C MET A 321 27.89 -6.18 5.58
N HIS A 322 27.37 -4.99 5.92
CA HIS A 322 27.64 -4.30 7.19
C HIS A 322 26.61 -4.74 8.24
N LYS A 323 26.77 -5.97 8.72
CA LYS A 323 25.91 -6.59 9.73
C LYS A 323 26.09 -5.95 11.11
N LEU A 324 25.08 -6.07 11.99
CA LEU A 324 25.09 -5.53 13.34
C LEU A 324 25.47 -4.03 13.35
N SER A 325 25.00 -3.30 12.34
CA SER A 325 25.36 -1.90 12.13
C SER A 325 24.12 -1.05 11.91
N GLN A 326 24.17 0.19 12.38
CA GLN A 326 23.13 1.18 12.15
C GLN A 326 23.73 2.47 11.61
N VAL A 327 22.93 3.20 10.83
CA VAL A 327 23.27 4.54 10.38
C VAL A 327 22.80 5.53 11.44
N THR A 328 23.71 6.28 12.05
CA THR A 328 23.43 7.29 13.07
C THR A 328 23.42 8.71 12.52
N GLY A 329 23.91 8.90 11.30
CA GLY A 329 23.90 10.17 10.60
C GLY A 329 24.17 9.99 9.12
N VAL A 330 23.67 10.92 8.31
CA VAL A 330 23.95 10.99 6.87
C VAL A 330 24.04 12.45 6.45
N GLU A 331 25.07 12.75 5.68
CA GLU A 331 25.32 14.08 5.11
C GLU A 331 25.50 13.95 3.60
N GLU A 332 24.77 14.77 2.85
CA GLU A 332 24.81 14.83 1.39
C GLU A 332 25.68 16.00 0.94
N ASP A 333 26.47 15.78 -0.10
CA ASP A 333 27.21 16.83 -0.82
C ASP A 333 27.07 16.65 -2.34
N THR A 334 27.75 17.47 -3.12
CA THR A 334 27.68 17.46 -4.59
C THR A 334 28.11 16.13 -5.21
N ASP A 335 28.99 15.38 -4.57
CA ASP A 335 29.65 14.21 -5.13
C ASP A 335 29.11 12.89 -4.56
N GLY A 336 28.24 12.93 -3.55
CA GLY A 336 27.66 11.73 -2.93
C GLY A 336 27.12 12.00 -1.55
N ALA A 337 27.09 10.97 -0.71
CA ALA A 337 26.68 11.07 0.69
C ALA A 337 27.64 10.30 1.61
N THR A 338 27.85 10.81 2.80
CA THR A 338 28.66 10.17 3.84
C THR A 338 27.74 9.73 4.97
N LEU A 339 27.68 8.42 5.21
CA LEU A 339 26.95 7.83 6.34
C LEU A 339 27.91 7.67 7.53
N THR A 340 27.43 7.99 8.72
CA THR A 340 28.08 7.56 9.97
C THR A 340 27.50 6.20 10.34
N VAL A 341 28.31 5.14 10.20
CA VAL A 341 27.90 3.77 10.48
C VAL A 341 28.47 3.34 11.81
N GLU A 342 27.59 3.03 12.76
CA GLU A 342 27.94 2.49 14.08
C GLU A 342 27.84 0.96 14.07
N HIS A 343 28.88 0.29 14.52
CA HIS A 343 28.85 -1.15 14.78
C HIS A 343 28.33 -1.42 16.19
N LEU A 344 27.13 -1.94 16.30
CA LEU A 344 26.38 -2.07 17.56
C LEU A 344 27.13 -2.79 18.69
N PRO A 345 27.81 -3.95 18.45
CA PRO A 345 28.51 -4.64 19.54
C PRO A 345 29.67 -3.88 20.13
N SER A 346 30.30 -2.98 19.37
CA SER A 346 31.49 -2.26 19.85
C SER A 346 31.29 -0.76 20.08
N GLY A 347 30.11 -0.22 19.64
CA GLY A 347 29.84 1.22 19.63
C GLY A 347 30.76 2.03 18.71
N LYS A 348 31.64 1.39 17.94
CA LYS A 348 32.60 2.08 17.07
C LYS A 348 31.87 2.65 15.87
N GLN A 349 32.07 3.93 15.62
CA GLN A 349 31.57 4.63 14.45
C GLN A 349 32.65 4.74 13.38
N ARG A 350 32.24 4.66 12.12
CA ARG A 350 33.10 4.87 10.97
C ARG A 350 32.34 5.58 9.85
N PRO A 351 32.96 6.41 9.05
CA PRO A 351 32.36 6.96 7.86
C PRO A 351 32.26 5.87 6.76
N LEU A 352 31.16 5.90 6.02
CA LEU A 352 30.95 5.14 4.80
C LEU A 352 30.51 6.11 3.71
N ARG A 353 31.34 6.29 2.70
CA ARG A 353 31.04 7.13 1.54
C ARG A 353 30.36 6.32 0.46
N ALA A 354 29.30 6.87 -0.13
CA ALA A 354 28.62 6.30 -1.29
C ALA A 354 28.19 7.42 -2.25
N ASP A 355 28.12 7.10 -3.56
CA ASP A 355 27.58 8.03 -4.55
C ASP A 355 26.08 8.24 -4.32
N TYR A 356 25.38 7.17 -3.90
CA TYR A 356 23.94 7.20 -3.59
C TYR A 356 23.62 6.34 -2.37
N VAL A 357 22.63 6.79 -1.61
CA VAL A 357 22.10 6.08 -0.43
C VAL A 357 20.63 5.77 -0.67
N VAL A 358 20.23 4.52 -0.47
CA VAL A 358 18.84 4.08 -0.58
C VAL A 358 18.36 3.58 0.79
N TYR A 359 17.44 4.30 1.39
CA TYR A 359 16.74 3.85 2.58
C TYR A 359 15.61 2.90 2.17
N ALA A 360 15.74 1.63 2.52
CA ALA A 360 14.74 0.59 2.37
C ALA A 360 14.26 0.17 3.77
N THR A 361 13.83 1.16 4.55
CA THR A 361 13.48 1.05 5.97
C THR A 361 11.99 0.79 6.19
N GLY A 362 11.27 0.49 5.10
CA GLY A 362 9.85 0.14 5.10
C GLY A 362 8.93 1.36 5.07
N TYR A 363 7.70 1.13 5.47
CA TYR A 363 6.61 2.08 5.38
C TYR A 363 5.81 2.11 6.67
N HIS A 364 5.02 3.16 6.85
CA HIS A 364 3.94 3.21 7.81
C HIS A 364 2.64 3.59 7.09
N PRO A 365 1.48 3.18 7.62
CA PRO A 365 0.20 3.65 7.10
C PRO A 365 0.17 5.19 7.13
N ALA A 366 -0.31 5.82 6.06
CA ALA A 366 -0.62 7.23 6.10
C ALA A 366 -1.76 7.46 7.13
N ASP A 367 -1.71 8.60 7.83
CA ASP A 367 -2.73 8.92 8.84
C ASP A 367 -4.11 9.07 8.16
N PRO A 368 -5.08 8.18 8.47
CA PRO A 368 -6.39 8.25 7.84
C PRO A 368 -7.20 9.47 8.31
N LEU A 369 -6.88 10.06 9.46
CA LEU A 369 -7.60 11.19 10.02
C LEU A 369 -7.12 12.54 9.46
N ALA A 370 -5.94 12.60 8.86
CA ALA A 370 -5.33 13.85 8.39
C ALA A 370 -6.20 14.63 7.37
N LEU A 371 -7.07 13.92 6.63
CA LEU A 371 -7.97 14.53 5.63
C LEU A 371 -9.38 14.79 6.16
N LEU A 372 -9.72 14.32 7.36
CA LEU A 372 -11.08 14.37 7.89
C LEU A 372 -11.47 15.75 8.46
N GLY A 373 -10.50 16.64 8.72
CA GLY A 373 -10.78 17.97 9.27
C GLY A 373 -11.61 17.88 10.56
N ASP A 374 -12.69 18.67 10.65
CA ASP A 374 -13.59 18.68 11.83
C ASP A 374 -14.22 17.32 12.14
N LEU A 375 -14.33 16.41 11.18
CA LEU A 375 -14.83 15.05 11.42
C LEU A 375 -13.90 14.23 12.32
N ALA A 376 -12.61 14.55 12.36
CA ALA A 376 -11.65 13.85 13.22
C ALA A 376 -11.97 14.02 14.73
N GLU A 377 -12.62 15.12 15.12
CA GLU A 377 -13.01 15.39 16.50
C GLU A 377 -14.12 14.46 16.98
N HIS A 378 -14.89 13.90 16.05
CA HIS A 378 -15.98 12.94 16.33
C HIS A 378 -15.50 11.49 16.39
N VAL A 379 -14.22 11.20 16.05
CA VAL A 379 -13.69 9.84 16.05
C VAL A 379 -13.36 9.39 17.48
N VAL A 380 -13.90 8.25 17.88
CA VAL A 380 -13.60 7.64 19.18
C VAL A 380 -12.19 7.05 19.16
N THR A 381 -11.43 7.29 20.23
CA THR A 381 -10.11 6.72 20.44
C THR A 381 -10.11 5.71 21.57
N ASP A 382 -9.26 4.69 21.48
CA ASP A 382 -9.02 3.74 22.55
C ASP A 382 -8.13 4.34 23.67
N ALA A 383 -7.92 3.57 24.75
CA ALA A 383 -7.10 3.99 25.89
C ALA A 383 -5.62 4.31 25.54
N ARG A 384 -5.16 3.96 24.32
CA ARG A 384 -3.80 4.25 23.81
C ARG A 384 -3.81 5.42 22.82
N GLY A 385 -4.95 6.08 22.61
CA GLY A 385 -5.10 7.18 21.68
C GLY A 385 -5.18 6.76 20.20
N ARG A 386 -5.36 5.46 19.92
CA ARG A 386 -5.56 4.96 18.55
C ARG A 386 -7.05 5.06 18.21
N HIS A 387 -7.37 5.38 16.96
CA HIS A 387 -8.76 5.42 16.50
C HIS A 387 -9.44 4.04 16.63
N ALA A 388 -10.63 4.00 17.18
CA ALA A 388 -11.42 2.78 17.29
C ALA A 388 -12.05 2.45 15.92
N VAL A 389 -12.02 1.16 15.56
CA VAL A 389 -12.54 0.66 14.28
C VAL A 389 -13.43 -0.55 14.55
N ASP A 390 -14.66 -0.52 14.03
CA ASP A 390 -15.58 -1.65 14.07
C ASP A 390 -15.08 -2.81 13.18
N ARG A 391 -15.61 -4.02 13.42
CA ARG A 391 -15.19 -5.23 12.67
C ARG A 391 -15.38 -5.08 11.15
N ASP A 392 -16.33 -4.28 10.70
CA ASP A 392 -16.60 -3.96 9.28
C ASP A 392 -15.71 -2.85 8.71
N TYR A 393 -14.58 -2.54 9.38
CA TYR A 393 -13.61 -1.49 9.02
C TYR A 393 -14.14 -0.06 9.11
N ARG A 394 -15.28 0.15 9.76
CA ARG A 394 -15.84 1.47 10.00
C ARG A 394 -15.17 2.14 11.20
N LEU A 395 -14.82 3.41 11.08
CA LEU A 395 -14.42 4.23 12.22
C LEU A 395 -15.58 4.35 13.21
N VAL A 396 -15.29 4.10 14.48
CA VAL A 396 -16.23 4.38 15.56
C VAL A 396 -16.27 5.89 15.79
N THR A 397 -17.46 6.46 15.75
CA THR A 397 -17.70 7.90 15.94
C THR A 397 -18.74 8.10 17.03
N ASP A 398 -18.84 9.32 17.53
CA ASP A 398 -19.94 9.69 18.42
C ASP A 398 -21.30 9.69 17.68
N ASP A 399 -22.38 9.92 18.45
CA ASP A 399 -23.76 9.85 17.96
C ASP A 399 -24.14 11.00 17.00
N GLU A 400 -23.29 12.04 16.86
CA GLU A 400 -23.52 13.11 15.91
C GLU A 400 -23.26 12.66 14.47
N VAL A 401 -22.38 11.66 14.26
CA VAL A 401 -22.02 11.16 12.93
C VAL A 401 -22.86 9.93 12.59
N THR A 402 -23.73 10.07 11.62
CA THR A 402 -24.61 8.99 11.14
C THR A 402 -24.15 8.41 9.79
N CYS A 403 -23.28 9.10 9.05
CA CYS A 403 -22.62 8.55 7.85
C CYS A 403 -21.54 7.53 8.21
N GLY A 404 -21.25 6.58 7.32
CA GLY A 404 -20.16 5.63 7.49
C GLY A 404 -18.82 6.19 7.00
N ILE A 405 -17.76 6.04 7.81
CA ILE A 405 -16.38 6.33 7.42
C ILE A 405 -15.58 5.06 7.56
N TYR A 406 -15.09 4.50 6.47
CA TYR A 406 -14.41 3.20 6.43
C TYR A 406 -12.94 3.36 6.12
N LEU A 407 -12.10 2.48 6.68
CA LEU A 407 -10.66 2.47 6.45
C LEU A 407 -10.23 1.26 5.61
N GLN A 408 -9.44 1.50 4.60
CA GLN A 408 -8.75 0.45 3.85
C GLN A 408 -7.23 0.58 4.02
N GLY A 409 -6.74 0.09 5.16
CA GLY A 409 -5.38 0.20 5.67
C GLY A 409 -5.31 1.00 6.97
N GLY A 410 -4.20 0.91 7.69
CA GLY A 410 -4.02 1.57 8.99
C GLY A 410 -4.83 0.95 10.14
N THR A 411 -5.40 -0.25 9.96
CA THR A 411 -6.23 -0.94 10.95
C THR A 411 -5.55 -2.16 11.57
N GLU A 412 -4.22 -2.26 11.51
CA GLU A 412 -3.48 -3.41 12.05
C GLU A 412 -3.72 -3.64 13.54
N HIS A 413 -3.89 -2.57 14.31
CA HIS A 413 -4.13 -2.65 15.75
C HIS A 413 -5.46 -3.29 16.12
N THR A 414 -6.43 -3.34 15.21
CA THR A 414 -7.75 -3.97 15.39
C THR A 414 -7.92 -5.23 14.55
N HIS A 415 -7.42 -5.25 13.31
CA HIS A 415 -7.68 -6.29 12.30
C HIS A 415 -6.45 -7.17 11.98
N GLY A 416 -5.32 -6.96 12.66
CA GLY A 416 -4.12 -7.77 12.51
C GLY A 416 -3.29 -7.49 11.26
N ILE A 417 -2.29 -8.32 11.06
CA ILE A 417 -1.21 -8.12 10.08
C ILE A 417 -1.72 -8.05 8.62
N SER A 418 -2.82 -8.73 8.30
CA SER A 418 -3.37 -8.75 6.94
C SER A 418 -4.11 -7.48 6.53
N SER A 419 -4.35 -6.55 7.47
CA SER A 419 -5.16 -5.35 7.24
C SER A 419 -4.57 -4.37 6.20
N SER A 420 -3.26 -4.37 6.02
CA SER A 420 -2.55 -3.53 5.05
C SER A 420 -2.00 -4.32 3.85
N LEU A 421 -2.30 -5.62 3.79
CA LEU A 421 -1.82 -6.53 2.75
C LEU A 421 -2.89 -6.85 1.71
N LEU A 422 -2.45 -7.35 0.56
CA LEU A 422 -3.34 -7.81 -0.51
C LEU A 422 -4.09 -9.09 -0.14
N SER A 423 -3.57 -9.89 0.79
CA SER A 423 -4.08 -11.23 1.12
C SER A 423 -5.57 -11.29 1.40
N ASN A 424 -6.14 -10.26 2.07
CA ASN A 424 -7.55 -10.17 2.43
C ASN A 424 -8.30 -9.01 1.75
N VAL A 425 -7.69 -8.38 0.74
CA VAL A 425 -8.28 -7.19 0.11
C VAL A 425 -9.65 -7.46 -0.51
N ALA A 426 -9.82 -8.62 -1.14
CA ALA A 426 -11.08 -9.01 -1.78
C ALA A 426 -12.20 -9.21 -0.76
N VAL A 427 -11.93 -9.91 0.35
CA VAL A 427 -12.90 -10.17 1.43
C VAL A 427 -13.26 -8.86 2.12
N ARG A 428 -12.27 -8.06 2.52
CA ARG A 428 -12.48 -6.74 3.13
C ARG A 428 -13.33 -5.82 2.27
N ALA A 429 -13.10 -5.81 0.95
CA ALA A 429 -13.91 -5.03 0.02
C ALA A 429 -15.40 -5.46 0.04
N GLY A 430 -15.66 -6.77 0.16
CA GLY A 430 -17.00 -7.31 0.32
C GLY A 430 -17.65 -6.87 1.62
N GLU A 431 -16.96 -7.02 2.75
CA GLU A 431 -17.44 -6.64 4.09
C GLU A 431 -17.79 -5.14 4.18
N ILE A 432 -16.93 -4.27 3.63
CA ILE A 432 -17.22 -2.83 3.55
C ILE A 432 -18.46 -2.56 2.68
N LEU A 433 -18.56 -3.21 1.52
CA LEU A 433 -19.71 -3.03 0.62
C LEU A 433 -21.02 -3.46 1.28
N ASP A 434 -21.03 -4.58 2.01
CA ASP A 434 -22.21 -5.08 2.72
C ASP A 434 -22.63 -4.12 3.83
N SER A 435 -21.67 -3.58 4.58
CA SER A 435 -21.93 -2.56 5.62
C SER A 435 -22.50 -1.26 5.04
N VAL A 436 -21.93 -0.76 3.93
CA VAL A 436 -22.46 0.41 3.19
C VAL A 436 -23.89 0.14 2.71
N GLY A 437 -24.14 -1.04 2.14
CA GLY A 437 -25.46 -1.43 1.63
C GLY A 437 -26.55 -1.48 2.73
N ALA A 438 -26.22 -2.06 3.89
CA ALA A 438 -27.12 -2.14 5.04
C ALA A 438 -27.53 -0.75 5.56
N ARG A 439 -26.58 0.20 5.61
CA ARG A 439 -26.83 1.58 6.06
C ARG A 439 -27.66 2.39 5.06
N THR A 440 -27.40 2.20 3.76
CA THR A 440 -28.16 2.87 2.70
C THR A 440 -29.63 2.41 2.70
N SER A 441 -29.86 1.13 2.90
CA SER A 441 -31.22 0.56 2.98
C SER A 441 -31.96 1.00 4.25
N GLY A 442 -31.29 1.08 5.40
CA GLY A 442 -31.85 1.58 6.65
C GLY A 442 -32.24 3.06 6.62
N ALA A 443 -31.47 3.88 5.91
CA ALA A 443 -31.76 5.31 5.73
C ALA A 443 -32.93 5.58 4.75
N ALA A 444 -33.26 4.63 3.87
CA ALA A 444 -34.41 4.71 2.96
C ALA A 444 -35.73 4.29 3.64
N ALA A 445 -35.66 3.57 4.78
CA ALA A 445 -36.81 3.06 5.53
C ALA A 445 -37.21 3.96 6.73
N ALA A 446 -36.40 4.96 7.07
CA ALA A 446 -36.65 5.96 8.13
C ALA A 446 -37.02 7.34 7.53
#